data_291c7645ae5dbd22b5cd6830160ff34e
#
_entry.id   291c7645ae5dbd22b5cd6830160ff34e
#
_cell.length_a   1.000
_cell.length_b   1.000
_cell.length_c   1.000
_cell.angle_alpha   90.00
_cell.angle_beta   90.00
_cell.angle_gamma   90.00
#
_symmetry.space_group_name_H-M   'P 1'
#
loop_
_entity.id
_entity.type
_entity.pdbx_description
1 polymer ?
#
loop_
_entity_poly.entity_id
_entity_poly.type
_entity_poly.pdbx_seq_one_letter_code
_entity_poly.pdbx_strand_id
1 'polypeptide(L)'
;HLPSLLSNKKHLEEHLPIYWAAWQQLQNIEALQIAAELGHVPAQLALGLRLAKLDIASNAMTTNAPDESLINSGNARLKRAVYWLKLAANHGEQEAWYALGLINRMPQYSGYSTKDSDLFFDKATDLGHPQAQYRKGAALWRKRAQLTEEVEGLQASYWVWRASQQGVTEAQELLSKIMGSHSNPKKNEWHTLASAVAQAMIENSHRFTGEILLMCHRVIVANQLNLSKAELLLTNLAAIQHEHCAVIDIRTELPRSTPRLIMIETLEQRKALMMASKAFANAELSNSLDEGNLRQRRYRLEKLMEMV
;
A
#
# COMPACT_ATOMS: atom_id res chain seq x y z
N HIS A 1 -34.08 -11.84 35.51
CA HIS A 1 -34.06 -10.91 34.38
C HIS A 1 -32.84 -11.05 33.42
N LEU A 2 -31.70 -11.57 33.88
CA LEU A 2 -30.54 -11.84 33.02
C LEU A 2 -30.75 -12.95 31.96
N PRO A 3 -31.40 -14.10 32.28
CA PRO A 3 -31.63 -15.17 31.28
C PRO A 3 -32.49 -14.73 30.06
N SER A 4 -33.49 -13.87 30.31
CA SER A 4 -34.37 -13.36 29.22
C SER A 4 -33.66 -12.41 28.28
N LEU A 5 -32.71 -11.61 28.78
CA LEU A 5 -31.92 -10.69 27.96
C LEU A 5 -30.91 -11.45 27.08
N LEU A 6 -30.30 -12.51 27.64
CA LEU A 6 -29.36 -13.36 26.88
C LEU A 6 -30.10 -14.19 25.81
N SER A 7 -31.30 -14.67 26.09
CA SER A 7 -32.14 -15.36 25.10
C SER A 7 -32.54 -14.44 23.95
N ASN A 8 -32.93 -13.19 24.24
CA ASN A 8 -33.29 -12.20 23.22
C ASN A 8 -32.07 -11.84 22.35
N LYS A 9 -30.89 -11.67 22.96
CA LYS A 9 -29.67 -11.34 22.21
C LYS A 9 -29.30 -12.46 21.25
N LYS A 10 -29.33 -13.72 21.70
CA LYS A 10 -29.02 -14.88 20.86
C LYS A 10 -30.00 -15.01 19.69
N HIS A 11 -31.28 -14.79 19.92
CA HIS A 11 -32.30 -14.77 18.88
C HIS A 11 -32.07 -13.66 17.85
N LEU A 12 -31.65 -12.46 18.30
CA LEU A 12 -31.30 -11.36 17.39
C LEU A 12 -30.06 -11.65 16.58
N GLU A 13 -29.04 -12.31 17.17
CA GLU A 13 -27.82 -12.73 16.48
C GLU A 13 -28.12 -13.74 15.36
N GLU A 14 -29.04 -14.65 15.54
CA GLU A 14 -29.50 -15.62 14.52
C GLU A 14 -30.16 -14.91 13.30
N HIS A 15 -30.76 -13.72 13.51
CA HIS A 15 -31.43 -12.93 12.48
C HIS A 15 -30.56 -11.83 11.86
N LEU A 16 -29.29 -11.73 12.27
CA LEU A 16 -28.34 -10.72 11.75
C LEU A 16 -28.32 -10.64 10.22
N PRO A 17 -28.27 -11.75 9.46
CA PRO A 17 -28.28 -11.69 8.00
C PRO A 17 -29.53 -11.02 7.43
N ILE A 18 -30.68 -11.17 8.09
CA ILE A 18 -31.97 -10.57 7.68
C ILE A 18 -31.91 -9.06 7.87
N TYR A 19 -31.42 -8.58 9.01
CA TYR A 19 -31.26 -7.14 9.27
C TYR A 19 -30.30 -6.49 8.28
N TRP A 20 -29.18 -7.15 8.00
CA TRP A 20 -28.21 -6.66 7.02
C TRP A 20 -28.80 -6.63 5.61
N ALA A 21 -29.50 -7.66 5.18
CA ALA A 21 -30.20 -7.69 3.90
C ALA A 21 -31.29 -6.61 3.78
N ALA A 22 -32.07 -6.40 4.85
CA ALA A 22 -33.09 -5.34 4.90
C ALA A 22 -32.46 -3.94 4.73
N TRP A 23 -31.26 -3.71 5.31
CA TRP A 23 -30.51 -2.49 5.05
C TRP A 23 -30.04 -2.40 3.59
N GLN A 24 -29.41 -3.43 3.07
CA GLN A 24 -28.86 -3.41 1.71
C GLN A 24 -29.93 -3.20 0.63
N GLN A 25 -31.09 -3.84 0.78
CA GLN A 25 -32.16 -3.80 -0.23
C GLN A 25 -33.14 -2.63 -0.04
N LEU A 26 -33.50 -2.34 1.19
CA LEU A 26 -34.56 -1.39 1.52
C LEU A 26 -34.07 -0.09 2.16
N GLN A 27 -32.76 0.03 2.41
CA GLN A 27 -32.15 1.16 3.15
C GLN A 27 -32.81 1.39 4.53
N ASN A 28 -33.25 0.30 5.18
CA ASN A 28 -33.91 0.37 6.48
C ASN A 28 -32.89 0.70 7.58
N ILE A 29 -33.00 1.91 8.14
CA ILE A 29 -32.05 2.45 9.14
C ILE A 29 -32.14 1.71 10.48
N GLU A 30 -33.34 1.28 10.88
CA GLU A 30 -33.53 0.53 12.13
C GLU A 30 -32.84 -0.83 12.04
N ALA A 31 -32.97 -1.52 10.91
CA ALA A 31 -32.26 -2.77 10.65
C ALA A 31 -30.74 -2.58 10.65
N LEU A 32 -30.24 -1.48 10.06
CA LEU A 32 -28.81 -1.13 10.10
C LEU A 32 -28.32 -0.92 11.53
N GLN A 33 -29.11 -0.19 12.35
CA GLN A 33 -28.75 0.06 13.74
C GLN A 33 -28.72 -1.23 14.55
N ILE A 34 -29.71 -2.10 14.41
CA ILE A 34 -29.76 -3.41 15.09
C ILE A 34 -28.54 -4.25 14.68
N ALA A 35 -28.20 -4.33 13.39
CA ALA A 35 -27.05 -5.07 12.93
C ALA A 35 -25.73 -4.53 13.50
N ALA A 36 -25.59 -3.20 13.59
CA ALA A 36 -24.39 -2.56 14.16
C ALA A 36 -24.26 -2.84 15.68
N GLU A 37 -25.37 -2.80 16.42
CA GLU A 37 -25.45 -3.11 17.87
C GLU A 37 -25.13 -4.58 18.15
N LEU A 38 -25.46 -5.47 17.22
CA LEU A 38 -25.08 -6.90 17.28
C LEU A 38 -23.62 -7.16 16.92
N GLY A 39 -22.85 -6.13 16.62
CA GLY A 39 -21.42 -6.23 16.34
C GLY A 39 -21.06 -6.52 14.88
N HIS A 40 -22.02 -6.39 13.95
CA HIS A 40 -21.73 -6.58 12.52
C HIS A 40 -20.87 -5.44 11.99
N VAL A 41 -19.61 -5.73 11.69
CA VAL A 41 -18.60 -4.73 11.32
C VAL A 41 -18.99 -3.90 10.09
N PRO A 42 -19.47 -4.49 8.98
CA PRO A 42 -19.97 -3.70 7.84
C PRO A 42 -21.12 -2.76 8.20
N ALA A 43 -22.02 -3.17 9.12
CA ALA A 43 -23.10 -2.30 9.57
C ALA A 43 -22.61 -1.16 10.45
N GLN A 44 -21.61 -1.40 11.31
CA GLN A 44 -20.95 -0.35 12.10
C GLN A 44 -20.29 0.69 11.21
N LEU A 45 -19.58 0.25 10.17
CA LEU A 45 -18.99 1.13 9.16
C LEU A 45 -20.08 1.95 8.45
N ALA A 46 -21.08 1.30 7.88
CA ALA A 46 -22.16 1.96 7.15
C ALA A 46 -22.92 2.98 8.02
N LEU A 47 -23.25 2.62 9.27
CA LEU A 47 -23.92 3.52 10.20
C LEU A 47 -23.03 4.72 10.58
N GLY A 48 -21.75 4.49 10.81
CA GLY A 48 -20.78 5.54 11.10
C GLY A 48 -20.63 6.53 9.94
N LEU A 49 -20.48 6.04 8.70
CA LEU A 49 -20.40 6.87 7.50
C LEU A 49 -21.69 7.70 7.27
N ARG A 50 -22.83 7.05 7.41
CA ARG A 50 -24.13 7.72 7.27
C ARG A 50 -24.33 8.82 8.31
N LEU A 51 -24.01 8.56 9.58
CA LEU A 51 -24.05 9.56 10.64
C LEU A 51 -23.07 10.72 10.39
N ALA A 52 -21.90 10.46 9.83
CA ALA A 52 -20.95 11.49 9.45
C ALA A 52 -21.36 12.26 8.18
N LYS A 53 -22.32 11.79 7.40
CA LYS A 53 -22.66 12.26 6.05
C LYS A 53 -21.44 12.22 5.11
N LEU A 54 -20.67 11.14 5.18
CA LEU A 54 -19.50 10.91 4.35
C LEU A 54 -19.86 9.93 3.24
N ASP A 55 -19.52 10.29 2.01
CA ASP A 55 -19.39 9.39 0.89
C ASP A 55 -17.90 9.26 0.57
N ILE A 56 -17.31 8.14 0.97
CA ILE A 56 -15.86 7.90 0.78
C ILE A 56 -15.52 7.70 -0.69
N ALA A 57 -16.44 7.13 -1.47
CA ALA A 57 -16.23 6.90 -2.89
C ALA A 57 -16.05 8.21 -3.68
N SER A 58 -16.81 9.25 -3.32
CA SER A 58 -16.70 10.58 -3.95
C SER A 58 -15.74 11.51 -3.22
N ASN A 59 -15.14 11.08 -2.09
CA ASN A 59 -14.34 11.93 -1.20
C ASN A 59 -15.04 13.22 -0.77
N ALA A 60 -16.39 13.23 -0.82
CA ALA A 60 -17.24 14.36 -0.56
C ALA A 60 -18.18 14.11 0.64
N MET A 61 -18.61 15.19 1.27
CA MET A 61 -19.74 15.11 2.20
C MET A 61 -21.03 15.00 1.39
N THR A 62 -21.84 13.98 1.67
CA THR A 62 -23.18 13.89 1.06
C THR A 62 -24.06 15.02 1.56
N THR A 63 -24.47 15.88 0.64
CA THR A 63 -25.33 17.04 0.94
C THR A 63 -26.83 16.68 0.96
N ASN A 64 -27.19 15.48 0.54
CA ASN A 64 -28.57 15.06 0.42
C ASN A 64 -29.10 14.39 1.69
N ALA A 65 -29.54 15.18 2.67
CA ALA A 65 -30.57 14.78 3.61
C ALA A 65 -31.27 16.04 4.11
N PRO A 66 -32.52 16.28 3.68
CA PRO A 66 -33.36 17.30 4.26
C PRO A 66 -33.87 16.77 5.60
N ASP A 67 -33.22 17.08 6.67
CA ASP A 67 -33.77 16.96 8.01
C ASP A 67 -33.29 18.14 8.84
N GLU A 68 -34.07 19.25 8.71
CA GLU A 68 -33.81 20.51 9.44
C GLU A 68 -33.95 20.37 10.96
N SER A 69 -34.53 19.28 11.46
CA SER A 69 -34.64 19.02 12.91
C SER A 69 -33.33 18.66 13.61
N LEU A 70 -32.22 18.48 12.85
CA LEU A 70 -30.91 18.04 13.36
C LEU A 70 -29.86 19.16 13.42
N ILE A 71 -30.22 20.42 13.23
CA ILE A 71 -29.25 21.54 13.17
C ILE A 71 -28.53 21.77 14.50
N ASN A 72 -29.14 21.44 15.65
CA ASN A 72 -28.53 21.55 16.97
C ASN A 72 -27.64 20.35 17.39
N SER A 73 -27.47 19.33 16.53
CA SER A 73 -26.80 18.09 16.87
C SER A 73 -25.60 17.71 16.01
N GLY A 74 -25.07 18.63 15.21
CA GLY A 74 -23.93 18.33 14.33
C GLY A 74 -22.78 17.64 15.07
N ASN A 75 -22.39 18.17 16.21
CA ASN A 75 -21.36 17.58 17.06
C ASN A 75 -21.79 16.27 17.73
N ALA A 76 -23.02 16.19 18.26
CA ALA A 76 -23.53 14.95 18.88
C ALA A 76 -23.62 13.82 17.84
N ARG A 77 -24.06 14.15 16.62
CA ARG A 77 -24.09 13.22 15.50
C ARG A 77 -22.69 12.73 15.12
N LEU A 78 -21.69 13.64 15.03
CA LEU A 78 -20.30 13.28 14.74
C LEU A 78 -19.68 12.43 15.85
N LYS A 79 -20.00 12.70 17.14
CA LYS A 79 -19.57 11.82 18.24
C LYS A 79 -20.13 10.41 18.10
N ARG A 80 -21.41 10.25 17.73
CA ARG A 80 -21.98 8.93 17.46
C ARG A 80 -21.35 8.26 16.24
N ALA A 81 -21.08 9.01 15.18
CA ALA A 81 -20.34 8.51 14.01
C ALA A 81 -18.97 7.97 14.41
N VAL A 82 -18.19 8.75 15.17
CA VAL A 82 -16.87 8.37 15.67
C VAL A 82 -16.93 7.10 16.52
N TYR A 83 -17.97 6.95 17.36
CA TYR A 83 -18.15 5.73 18.16
C TYR A 83 -18.25 4.48 17.25
N TRP A 84 -19.14 4.48 16.26
CA TRP A 84 -19.32 3.36 15.36
C TRP A 84 -18.12 3.10 14.46
N LEU A 85 -17.51 4.17 13.93
CA LEU A 85 -16.30 4.06 13.12
C LEU A 85 -15.10 3.51 13.91
N LYS A 86 -14.94 3.87 15.19
CA LYS A 86 -13.90 3.26 16.03
C LYS A 86 -14.09 1.77 16.24
N LEU A 87 -15.34 1.31 16.40
CA LEU A 87 -15.63 -0.11 16.50
C LEU A 87 -15.22 -0.83 15.21
N ALA A 88 -15.65 -0.35 14.04
CA ALA A 88 -15.27 -0.91 12.76
C ALA A 88 -13.75 -0.86 12.52
N ALA A 89 -13.11 0.25 12.82
CA ALA A 89 -11.67 0.46 12.67
C ALA A 89 -10.84 -0.52 13.51
N ASN A 90 -11.28 -0.83 14.72
CA ASN A 90 -10.62 -1.81 15.59
C ASN A 90 -10.68 -3.25 15.04
N HIS A 91 -11.60 -3.52 14.11
CA HIS A 91 -11.66 -4.78 13.36
C HIS A 91 -10.88 -4.73 12.03
N GLY A 92 -10.07 -3.68 11.80
CA GLY A 92 -9.20 -3.58 10.63
C GLY A 92 -9.82 -2.89 9.41
N GLU A 93 -11.01 -2.29 9.54
CA GLU A 93 -11.65 -1.58 8.44
C GLU A 93 -10.89 -0.30 8.09
N GLN A 94 -10.19 -0.32 6.96
CA GLN A 94 -9.37 0.81 6.49
C GLN A 94 -10.20 2.07 6.19
N GLU A 95 -11.42 1.90 5.67
CA GLU A 95 -12.35 3.01 5.41
C GLU A 95 -12.78 3.71 6.68
N ALA A 96 -12.95 2.96 7.78
CA ALA A 96 -13.28 3.53 9.08
C ALA A 96 -12.14 4.42 9.60
N TRP A 97 -10.89 4.00 9.48
CA TRP A 97 -9.74 4.83 9.83
C TRP A 97 -9.67 6.10 8.98
N TYR A 98 -9.90 5.97 7.67
CA TYR A 98 -9.92 7.14 6.78
C TYR A 98 -11.04 8.12 7.15
N ALA A 99 -12.26 7.65 7.39
CA ALA A 99 -13.39 8.46 7.83
C ALA A 99 -13.12 9.16 9.17
N LEU A 100 -12.51 8.48 10.15
CA LEU A 100 -12.07 9.08 11.40
C LEU A 100 -11.09 10.24 11.16
N GLY A 101 -10.14 10.07 10.24
CA GLY A 101 -9.22 11.12 9.83
C GLY A 101 -9.94 12.35 9.27
N LEU A 102 -10.94 12.14 8.42
CA LEU A 102 -11.76 13.23 7.86
C LEU A 102 -12.57 13.96 8.94
N ILE A 103 -13.25 13.23 9.84
CA ILE A 103 -14.07 13.81 10.90
C ILE A 103 -13.22 14.67 11.84
N ASN A 104 -12.00 14.21 12.18
CA ASN A 104 -11.11 14.97 13.08
C ASN A 104 -10.58 16.28 12.47
N ARG A 105 -10.81 16.53 11.19
CA ARG A 105 -10.54 17.80 10.50
C ARG A 105 -11.78 18.67 10.30
N MET A 106 -12.95 18.25 10.76
CA MET A 106 -14.18 19.03 10.67
C MET A 106 -14.25 20.06 11.79
N PRO A 107 -14.35 21.37 11.51
CA PRO A 107 -14.38 22.41 12.56
C PRO A 107 -15.55 22.26 13.53
N GLN A 108 -16.68 21.71 13.09
CA GLN A 108 -17.87 21.47 13.90
C GLN A 108 -17.74 20.26 14.85
N TYR A 109 -16.71 19.47 14.74
CA TYR A 109 -16.47 18.34 15.63
C TYR A 109 -15.70 18.79 16.86
N SER A 110 -16.23 18.57 18.06
CA SER A 110 -15.58 18.98 19.32
C SER A 110 -14.26 18.26 19.62
N GLY A 111 -14.03 17.10 18.97
CA GLY A 111 -12.77 16.37 19.01
C GLY A 111 -11.82 16.74 17.86
N TYR A 112 -11.99 17.92 17.25
CA TYR A 112 -11.08 18.40 16.21
C TYR A 112 -9.62 18.31 16.65
N SER A 113 -8.81 17.60 15.88
CA SER A 113 -7.40 17.41 16.14
C SER A 113 -6.68 17.02 14.84
N THR A 114 -5.82 17.91 14.36
CA THR A 114 -5.00 17.62 13.17
C THR A 114 -4.02 16.47 13.43
N LYS A 115 -3.47 16.39 14.65
CA LYS A 115 -2.56 15.33 15.07
C LYS A 115 -3.23 13.96 15.04
N ASP A 116 -4.45 13.85 15.62
CA ASP A 116 -5.18 12.57 15.61
C ASP A 116 -5.67 12.21 14.20
N SER A 117 -6.06 13.22 13.41
CA SER A 117 -6.40 13.04 12.00
C SER A 117 -5.22 12.42 11.22
N ASP A 118 -4.01 12.96 11.38
CA ASP A 118 -2.82 12.45 10.70
C ASP A 118 -2.52 11.00 11.12
N LEU A 119 -2.64 10.69 12.42
CA LEU A 119 -2.50 9.32 12.93
C LEU A 119 -3.53 8.36 12.30
N PHE A 120 -4.78 8.77 12.15
CA PHE A 120 -5.82 7.93 11.55
C PHE A 120 -5.60 7.74 10.05
N PHE A 121 -5.14 8.78 9.34
CA PHE A 121 -4.76 8.63 7.94
C PHE A 121 -3.54 7.72 7.76
N ASP A 122 -2.55 7.77 8.64
CA ASP A 122 -1.41 6.85 8.61
C ASP A 122 -1.87 5.40 8.80
N LYS A 123 -2.75 5.12 9.77
CA LYS A 123 -3.33 3.78 9.94
C LYS A 123 -4.12 3.31 8.71
N ALA A 124 -4.93 4.17 8.11
CA ALA A 124 -5.64 3.86 6.88
C ALA A 124 -4.67 3.57 5.72
N THR A 125 -3.58 4.33 5.62
CA THR A 125 -2.52 4.14 4.63
C THR A 125 -1.85 2.78 4.77
N ASP A 126 -1.49 2.40 5.99
CA ASP A 126 -0.81 1.14 6.28
C ASP A 126 -1.72 -0.07 6.00
N LEU A 127 -3.02 0.07 6.21
CA LEU A 127 -4.04 -0.93 5.86
C LEU A 127 -4.35 -0.97 4.35
N GLY A 128 -3.84 -0.01 3.57
CA GLY A 128 -3.97 -0.03 2.12
C GLY A 128 -5.05 0.88 1.54
N HIS A 129 -5.68 1.76 2.32
CA HIS A 129 -6.74 2.63 1.83
C HIS A 129 -6.26 3.56 0.70
N PRO A 130 -6.89 3.52 -0.50
CA PRO A 130 -6.37 4.20 -1.70
C PRO A 130 -6.20 5.71 -1.53
N GLN A 131 -7.23 6.39 -1.04
CA GLN A 131 -7.22 7.83 -0.85
C GLN A 131 -6.24 8.27 0.26
N ALA A 132 -6.05 7.46 1.30
CA ALA A 132 -5.06 7.73 2.34
C ALA A 132 -3.63 7.63 1.78
N GLN A 133 -3.36 6.61 0.95
CA GLN A 133 -2.09 6.46 0.25
C GLN A 133 -1.81 7.64 -0.69
N TYR A 134 -2.80 8.07 -1.48
CA TYR A 134 -2.67 9.26 -2.31
C TYR A 134 -2.36 10.51 -1.49
N ARG A 135 -3.10 10.77 -0.40
CA ARG A 135 -2.87 11.91 0.49
C ARG A 135 -1.45 11.92 1.06
N LYS A 136 -0.95 10.77 1.51
CA LYS A 136 0.42 10.60 2.02
C LYS A 136 1.45 10.92 0.94
N GLY A 137 1.31 10.33 -0.23
CA GLY A 137 2.20 10.59 -1.37
C GLY A 137 2.18 12.03 -1.82
N ALA A 138 1.00 12.65 -1.95
CA ALA A 138 0.85 14.05 -2.33
C ALA A 138 1.44 15.01 -1.27
N ALA A 139 1.33 14.67 0.02
CA ALA A 139 1.94 15.47 1.09
C ALA A 139 3.47 15.41 1.04
N LEU A 140 4.04 14.22 0.86
CA LEU A 140 5.50 14.03 0.70
C LEU A 140 6.01 14.76 -0.56
N TRP A 141 5.30 14.66 -1.68
CA TRP A 141 5.67 15.37 -2.90
C TRP A 141 5.71 16.90 -2.74
N ARG A 142 4.76 17.48 -2.00
CA ARG A 142 4.76 18.91 -1.69
C ARG A 142 5.91 19.33 -0.77
N LYS A 143 6.30 18.46 0.16
CA LYS A 143 7.39 18.75 1.12
C LYS A 143 8.79 18.60 0.51
N ARG A 144 8.97 17.93 -0.62
CA ARG A 144 10.28 17.64 -1.24
C ARG A 144 11.18 18.86 -1.43
N ALA A 145 10.59 20.02 -1.71
CA ALA A 145 11.33 21.28 -1.92
C ALA A 145 11.92 21.86 -0.62
N GLN A 146 11.54 21.36 0.55
CA GLN A 146 11.96 21.87 1.86
C GLN A 146 12.99 20.95 2.56
N LEU A 147 13.14 19.71 2.07
CA LEU A 147 13.99 18.69 2.65
C LEU A 147 14.88 18.08 1.55
N THR A 148 15.83 17.25 1.86
CA THR A 148 16.74 16.62 0.88
C THR A 148 15.95 15.91 -0.22
N GLU A 149 15.89 16.52 -1.39
CA GLU A 149 14.96 16.26 -2.52
C GLU A 149 14.79 14.79 -2.95
N GLU A 150 15.81 13.94 -2.71
CA GLU A 150 15.81 12.59 -3.26
C GLU A 150 14.92 11.60 -2.47
N VAL A 151 14.96 11.66 -1.13
CA VAL A 151 14.29 10.62 -0.30
C VAL A 151 12.78 10.80 -0.28
N GLU A 152 12.29 12.01 -0.08
CA GLU A 152 10.84 12.26 -0.06
C GLU A 152 10.19 12.09 -1.44
N GLY A 153 10.92 12.42 -2.51
CA GLY A 153 10.47 12.16 -3.88
C GLY A 153 10.26 10.68 -4.14
N LEU A 154 11.17 9.84 -3.66
CA LEU A 154 11.07 8.38 -3.79
C LEU A 154 9.92 7.79 -2.95
N GLN A 155 9.73 8.28 -1.72
CA GLN A 155 8.59 7.89 -0.89
C GLN A 155 7.26 8.36 -1.48
N ALA A 156 7.23 9.58 -1.99
CA ALA A 156 6.04 10.13 -2.64
C ALA A 156 5.63 9.27 -3.84
N SER A 157 6.57 8.91 -4.72
CA SER A 157 6.31 8.09 -5.89
C SER A 157 5.74 6.72 -5.53
N TYR A 158 6.25 6.09 -4.48
CA TYR A 158 5.73 4.79 -4.00
C TYR A 158 4.27 4.86 -3.58
N TRP A 159 3.90 5.82 -2.71
CA TRP A 159 2.54 5.92 -2.20
C TRP A 159 1.54 6.34 -3.30
N VAL A 160 1.95 7.26 -4.17
CA VAL A 160 1.14 7.69 -5.32
C VAL A 160 0.93 6.53 -6.29
N TRP A 161 1.96 5.74 -6.57
CA TRP A 161 1.84 4.54 -7.39
C TRP A 161 0.86 3.53 -6.78
N ARG A 162 0.98 3.25 -5.48
CA ARG A 162 0.05 2.33 -4.78
C ARG A 162 -1.41 2.77 -4.95
N ALA A 163 -1.67 4.06 -4.77
CA ALA A 163 -3.01 4.63 -4.95
C ALA A 163 -3.49 4.55 -6.41
N SER A 164 -2.60 4.80 -7.39
CA SER A 164 -2.93 4.72 -8.82
C SER A 164 -3.32 3.31 -9.25
N GLN A 165 -2.67 2.29 -8.72
CA GLN A 165 -3.01 0.87 -8.97
C GLN A 165 -4.40 0.49 -8.46
N GLN A 166 -4.92 1.23 -7.49
CA GLN A 166 -6.27 1.04 -6.95
C GLN A 166 -7.31 1.97 -7.60
N GLY A 167 -6.96 2.62 -8.72
CA GLY A 167 -7.90 3.40 -9.53
C GLY A 167 -8.12 4.85 -9.09
N VAL A 168 -7.27 5.40 -8.21
CA VAL A 168 -7.34 6.83 -7.84
C VAL A 168 -6.83 7.69 -9.00
N THR A 169 -7.73 8.41 -9.64
CA THR A 169 -7.44 9.21 -10.84
C THR A 169 -6.41 10.31 -10.57
N GLU A 170 -6.56 11.03 -9.46
CA GLU A 170 -5.63 12.10 -9.05
C GLU A 170 -4.21 11.54 -8.77
N ALA A 171 -4.14 10.28 -8.34
CA ALA A 171 -2.85 9.60 -8.15
C ALA A 171 -2.19 9.29 -9.50
N GLN A 172 -2.94 8.91 -10.53
CA GLN A 172 -2.40 8.70 -11.88
C GLN A 172 -1.83 9.98 -12.47
N GLU A 173 -2.56 11.10 -12.33
CA GLU A 173 -2.09 12.41 -12.79
C GLU A 173 -0.82 12.86 -12.04
N LEU A 174 -0.81 12.72 -10.72
CA LEU A 174 0.35 13.10 -9.92
C LEU A 174 1.54 12.20 -10.21
N LEU A 175 1.34 10.90 -10.40
CA LEU A 175 2.40 9.96 -10.77
C LEU A 175 3.06 10.38 -12.08
N SER A 176 2.28 10.73 -13.10
CA SER A 176 2.82 11.22 -14.39
C SER A 176 3.69 12.47 -14.22
N LYS A 177 3.32 13.40 -13.33
CA LYS A 177 4.11 14.59 -13.01
C LYS A 177 5.42 14.25 -12.29
N ILE A 178 5.36 13.34 -11.32
CA ILE A 178 6.54 12.87 -10.58
C ILE A 178 7.52 12.23 -11.56
N MET A 179 7.04 11.39 -12.46
CA MET A 179 7.83 10.62 -13.40
C MET A 179 8.51 11.51 -14.46
N GLY A 180 7.82 12.54 -14.93
CA GLY A 180 8.40 13.51 -15.86
C GLY A 180 9.52 14.39 -15.25
N SER A 181 9.70 14.37 -13.93
CA SER A 181 10.72 15.17 -13.24
C SER A 181 12.02 14.42 -12.93
N HIS A 182 12.12 13.11 -13.22
CA HIS A 182 13.32 12.31 -12.92
C HIS A 182 14.33 12.36 -14.08
N SER A 183 15.59 12.60 -13.74
CA SER A 183 16.71 12.55 -14.70
C SER A 183 17.26 11.13 -14.82
N ASN A 184 17.81 10.78 -15.98
CA ASN A 184 18.41 9.48 -16.29
C ASN A 184 19.50 9.08 -15.27
N PRO A 185 19.56 7.81 -14.86
CA PRO A 185 20.54 7.34 -13.90
C PRO A 185 21.97 7.43 -14.46
N LYS A 186 22.87 8.00 -13.65
CA LYS A 186 24.32 8.01 -13.93
C LYS A 186 24.88 6.58 -13.89
N LYS A 187 26.00 6.31 -14.57
CA LYS A 187 26.77 5.05 -14.45
C LYS A 187 26.96 4.73 -12.97
N ASN A 188 26.60 3.50 -12.57
CA ASN A 188 26.63 3.06 -11.18
C ASN A 188 27.80 2.10 -10.90
N GLU A 189 27.97 1.74 -9.63
CA GLU A 189 29.03 0.86 -9.15
C GLU A 189 29.00 -0.55 -9.75
N TRP A 190 27.86 -1.00 -10.29
CA TRP A 190 27.69 -2.33 -10.85
C TRP A 190 28.08 -2.46 -12.32
N HIS A 191 28.36 -1.35 -13.00
CA HIS A 191 28.53 -1.33 -14.46
C HIS A 191 29.64 -2.27 -14.93
N THR A 192 30.80 -2.22 -14.30
CA THR A 192 31.96 -3.06 -14.66
C THR A 192 31.67 -4.54 -14.40
N LEU A 193 31.15 -4.85 -13.21
CA LEU A 193 30.81 -6.22 -12.84
C LEU A 193 29.71 -6.79 -13.73
N ALA A 194 28.63 -6.04 -13.99
CA ALA A 194 27.55 -6.48 -14.84
C ALA A 194 27.98 -6.73 -16.29
N SER A 195 28.88 -5.92 -16.81
CA SER A 195 29.45 -6.13 -18.15
C SER A 195 30.30 -7.39 -18.21
N ALA A 196 31.17 -7.61 -17.22
CA ALA A 196 31.97 -8.84 -17.12
C ALA A 196 31.09 -10.08 -16.96
N VAL A 197 30.06 -10.03 -16.11
CA VAL A 197 29.08 -11.12 -15.91
C VAL A 197 28.34 -11.41 -17.21
N ALA A 198 27.83 -10.38 -17.92
CA ALA A 198 27.11 -10.58 -19.17
C ALA A 198 27.98 -11.23 -20.24
N GLN A 199 29.24 -10.81 -20.37
CA GLN A 199 30.20 -11.40 -21.29
C GLN A 199 30.52 -12.85 -20.94
N ALA A 200 30.80 -13.12 -19.66
CA ALA A 200 31.13 -14.46 -19.18
C ALA A 200 29.94 -15.43 -19.34
N MET A 201 28.69 -14.96 -19.18
CA MET A 201 27.49 -15.76 -19.39
C MET A 201 27.30 -16.16 -20.87
N ILE A 202 27.75 -15.32 -21.81
CA ILE A 202 27.74 -15.63 -23.26
C ILE A 202 28.82 -16.66 -23.60
N GLU A 203 30.02 -16.44 -23.10
CA GLU A 203 31.19 -17.28 -23.45
C GLU A 203 31.18 -18.65 -22.75
N ASN A 204 30.71 -18.69 -21.50
CA ASN A 204 30.84 -19.85 -20.64
C ASN A 204 29.54 -20.13 -19.85
N SER A 205 28.40 -20.20 -20.52
CA SER A 205 27.08 -20.33 -19.87
C SER A 205 26.98 -21.52 -18.89
N HIS A 206 27.72 -22.61 -19.13
CA HIS A 206 27.73 -23.81 -18.29
C HIS A 206 28.37 -23.61 -16.91
N ARG A 207 29.17 -22.55 -16.73
CA ARG A 207 29.77 -22.20 -15.42
C ARG A 207 28.80 -21.53 -14.45
N PHE A 208 27.73 -20.94 -14.99
CA PHE A 208 26.75 -20.16 -14.22
C PHE A 208 25.46 -20.97 -14.09
N THR A 209 25.39 -21.75 -13.04
CA THR A 209 24.23 -22.62 -12.74
C THR A 209 23.72 -22.36 -11.33
N GLY A 210 22.47 -22.77 -11.06
CA GLY A 210 21.90 -22.68 -9.71
C GLY A 210 21.89 -21.26 -9.15
N GLU A 211 22.30 -21.13 -7.90
CA GLU A 211 22.24 -19.86 -7.17
C GLU A 211 23.23 -18.81 -7.72
N ILE A 212 24.33 -19.23 -8.37
CA ILE A 212 25.26 -18.29 -9.02
C ILE A 212 24.59 -17.63 -10.23
N LEU A 213 23.82 -18.39 -11.01
CA LEU A 213 23.04 -17.83 -12.12
C LEU A 213 22.03 -16.78 -11.62
N LEU A 214 21.33 -17.05 -10.51
CA LEU A 214 20.42 -16.08 -9.89
C LEU A 214 21.16 -14.83 -9.47
N MET A 215 22.38 -14.96 -8.92
CA MET A 215 23.22 -13.81 -8.55
C MET A 215 23.67 -13.00 -9.78
N CYS A 216 23.98 -13.65 -10.90
CA CYS A 216 24.25 -12.97 -12.17
C CYS A 216 23.07 -12.07 -12.60
N HIS A 217 21.86 -12.60 -12.55
CA HIS A 217 20.67 -11.81 -12.86
C HIS A 217 20.48 -10.64 -11.89
N ARG A 218 20.75 -10.82 -10.60
CA ARG A 218 20.71 -9.74 -9.60
C ARG A 218 21.67 -8.61 -9.95
N VAL A 219 22.90 -8.91 -10.33
CA VAL A 219 23.92 -7.93 -10.70
C VAL A 219 23.53 -7.19 -11.99
N ILE A 220 23.04 -7.91 -13.01
CA ILE A 220 22.58 -7.28 -14.25
C ILE A 220 21.40 -6.33 -13.99
N VAL A 221 20.43 -6.74 -13.21
CA VAL A 221 19.28 -5.88 -12.84
C VAL A 221 19.74 -4.69 -11.99
N ALA A 222 20.68 -4.90 -11.05
CA ALA A 222 21.21 -3.83 -10.23
C ALA A 222 21.91 -2.75 -11.06
N ASN A 223 22.64 -3.15 -12.10
CA ASN A 223 23.22 -2.19 -13.05
C ASN A 223 22.15 -1.42 -13.81
N GLN A 224 21.12 -2.10 -14.32
CA GLN A 224 20.07 -1.46 -15.13
C GLN A 224 19.15 -0.52 -14.32
N LEU A 225 18.93 -0.83 -13.04
CA LEU A 225 18.03 -0.08 -12.16
C LEU A 225 18.77 0.77 -11.11
N ASN A 226 20.09 0.83 -11.16
CA ASN A 226 20.91 1.54 -10.19
C ASN A 226 20.57 1.16 -8.74
N LEU A 227 20.59 -0.14 -8.44
CA LEU A 227 20.27 -0.65 -7.10
C LEU A 227 21.47 -0.47 -6.16
N SER A 228 21.19 -0.13 -4.91
CA SER A 228 22.18 -0.23 -3.84
C SER A 228 22.52 -1.70 -3.54
N LYS A 229 23.65 -1.95 -2.85
CA LYS A 229 24.05 -3.33 -2.46
C LYS A 229 22.97 -4.04 -1.63
N ALA A 230 22.27 -3.32 -0.76
CA ALA A 230 21.18 -3.89 0.02
C ALA A 230 19.98 -4.29 -0.88
N GLU A 231 19.59 -3.41 -1.79
CA GLU A 231 18.52 -3.68 -2.75
C GLU A 231 18.87 -4.83 -3.70
N LEU A 232 20.10 -4.89 -4.22
CA LEU A 232 20.59 -6.00 -5.03
C LEU A 232 20.38 -7.34 -4.31
N LEU A 233 20.73 -7.42 -3.03
CA LEU A 233 20.71 -8.66 -2.26
C LEU A 233 19.31 -9.05 -1.75
N LEU A 234 18.44 -8.06 -1.47
CA LEU A 234 17.18 -8.29 -0.74
C LEU A 234 15.92 -8.21 -1.62
N THR A 235 15.99 -7.54 -2.77
CA THR A 235 14.81 -7.37 -3.64
C THR A 235 14.31 -8.72 -4.18
N ASN A 236 13.00 -8.94 -4.13
CA ASN A 236 12.36 -10.09 -4.78
C ASN A 236 12.21 -9.84 -6.28
N LEU A 237 13.16 -10.31 -7.08
CA LEU A 237 13.18 -10.07 -8.53
C LEU A 237 12.05 -10.78 -9.30
N ALA A 238 11.38 -11.75 -8.72
CA ALA A 238 10.22 -12.39 -9.33
C ALA A 238 8.99 -11.46 -9.38
N ALA A 239 8.89 -10.51 -8.44
CA ALA A 239 7.67 -9.74 -8.20
C ALA A 239 7.81 -8.22 -8.36
N ILE A 240 9.00 -7.70 -8.72
CA ILE A 240 9.21 -6.23 -8.73
C ILE A 240 8.69 -5.53 -9.99
N GLN A 241 8.52 -6.27 -11.09
CA GLN A 241 8.17 -5.68 -12.38
C GLN A 241 6.66 -5.47 -12.49
N HIS A 242 6.28 -4.25 -12.81
CA HIS A 242 4.95 -3.84 -13.23
C HIS A 242 5.00 -3.31 -14.66
N GLU A 243 3.86 -2.94 -15.23
CA GLU A 243 3.75 -2.64 -16.66
C GLU A 243 4.79 -1.61 -17.16
N HIS A 244 4.99 -0.52 -16.42
CA HIS A 244 5.89 0.58 -16.81
C HIS A 244 6.97 0.89 -15.78
N CYS A 245 7.02 0.15 -14.66
CA CYS A 245 7.92 0.45 -13.57
C CYS A 245 8.38 -0.82 -12.82
N ALA A 246 9.45 -0.67 -12.05
CA ALA A 246 9.89 -1.61 -11.04
C ALA A 246 9.71 -0.99 -9.65
N VAL A 247 9.11 -1.73 -8.73
CA VAL A 247 8.96 -1.30 -7.34
C VAL A 247 9.98 -2.01 -6.48
N ILE A 248 10.87 -1.23 -5.89
CA ILE A 248 11.92 -1.73 -4.99
C ILE A 248 11.46 -1.51 -3.55
N ASP A 249 11.06 -2.58 -2.90
CA ASP A 249 10.65 -2.57 -1.50
C ASP A 249 11.31 -3.74 -0.75
N ILE A 250 12.24 -3.41 0.13
CA ILE A 250 13.00 -4.37 0.96
C ILE A 250 12.67 -4.24 2.45
N ARG A 251 11.53 -3.62 2.79
CA ARG A 251 11.16 -3.37 4.20
C ARG A 251 10.86 -4.64 4.98
N THR A 252 10.49 -5.74 4.32
CA THR A 252 10.33 -7.06 4.94
C THR A 252 11.61 -7.53 5.62
N GLU A 253 12.75 -7.29 4.97
CA GLU A 253 14.08 -7.69 5.45
C GLU A 253 14.80 -6.55 6.17
N LEU A 254 14.56 -5.31 5.74
CA LEU A 254 15.19 -4.11 6.27
C LEU A 254 14.10 -3.05 6.55
N PRO A 255 13.42 -3.08 7.71
CA PRO A 255 12.23 -2.27 8.00
C PRO A 255 12.43 -0.75 7.91
N ARG A 256 13.67 -0.27 8.06
CA ARG A 256 14.01 1.16 7.97
C ARG A 256 14.35 1.61 6.55
N SER A 257 14.32 0.72 5.56
CA SER A 257 14.57 1.09 4.18
C SER A 257 13.41 1.90 3.61
N THR A 258 13.71 2.70 2.60
CA THR A 258 12.72 3.50 1.89
C THR A 258 12.37 2.80 0.58
N PRO A 259 11.10 2.42 0.37
CA PRO A 259 10.69 1.87 -0.91
C PRO A 259 10.75 2.95 -1.99
N ARG A 260 11.10 2.55 -3.21
CA ARG A 260 11.17 3.46 -4.35
C ARG A 260 10.62 2.81 -5.63
N LEU A 261 10.20 3.66 -6.54
CA LEU A 261 9.70 3.27 -7.84
C LEU A 261 10.71 3.71 -8.91
N ILE A 262 11.04 2.80 -9.82
CA ILE A 262 11.97 3.06 -10.93
C ILE A 262 11.21 2.85 -12.24
N MET A 263 11.29 3.82 -13.14
CA MET A 263 10.71 3.67 -14.48
C MET A 263 11.49 2.70 -15.32
N ILE A 264 10.77 1.91 -16.12
CA ILE A 264 11.35 1.06 -17.15
C ILE A 264 11.28 1.84 -18.46
N GLU A 265 12.37 2.55 -18.76
CA GLU A 265 12.46 3.44 -19.92
C GLU A 265 13.14 2.79 -21.12
N THR A 266 14.04 1.82 -20.87
CA THR A 266 14.84 1.18 -21.91
C THR A 266 14.46 -0.27 -22.15
N LEU A 267 14.76 -0.74 -23.37
CA LEU A 267 14.57 -2.15 -23.73
C LEU A 267 15.50 -3.07 -22.90
N GLU A 268 16.70 -2.61 -22.59
CA GLU A 268 17.69 -3.32 -21.77
C GLU A 268 17.17 -3.54 -20.35
N GLN A 269 16.58 -2.52 -19.73
CA GLN A 269 15.92 -2.65 -18.41
C GLN A 269 14.81 -3.71 -18.46
N ARG A 270 13.95 -3.65 -19.46
CA ARG A 270 12.84 -4.59 -19.62
C ARG A 270 13.33 -6.02 -19.84
N LYS A 271 14.35 -6.23 -20.68
CA LYS A 271 14.95 -7.53 -20.91
C LYS A 271 15.59 -8.10 -19.64
N ALA A 272 16.37 -7.29 -18.92
CA ALA A 272 17.02 -7.70 -17.68
C ALA A 272 15.99 -8.17 -16.63
N LEU A 273 14.94 -7.39 -16.43
CA LEU A 273 13.85 -7.73 -15.51
C LEU A 273 13.10 -8.98 -15.93
N MET A 274 12.76 -9.12 -17.20
CA MET A 274 12.05 -10.30 -17.72
C MET A 274 12.88 -11.58 -17.58
N MET A 275 14.18 -11.53 -17.89
CA MET A 275 15.08 -12.66 -17.76
C MET A 275 15.28 -13.04 -16.27
N ALA A 276 15.45 -12.06 -15.40
CA ALA A 276 15.54 -12.28 -13.96
C ALA A 276 14.25 -12.90 -13.42
N SER A 277 13.09 -12.27 -13.67
CA SER A 277 11.80 -12.78 -13.21
C SER A 277 11.56 -14.24 -13.63
N LYS A 278 11.87 -14.57 -14.89
CA LYS A 278 11.77 -15.94 -15.39
C LYS A 278 12.70 -16.91 -14.68
N ALA A 279 13.96 -16.50 -14.44
CA ALA A 279 14.95 -17.35 -13.76
C ALA A 279 14.54 -17.63 -12.31
N PHE A 280 14.06 -16.59 -11.59
CA PHE A 280 13.58 -16.72 -10.21
C PHE A 280 12.30 -17.53 -10.11
N ALA A 281 11.32 -17.31 -10.98
CA ALA A 281 10.08 -18.09 -11.01
C ALA A 281 10.35 -19.58 -11.29
N ASN A 282 11.26 -19.89 -12.20
CA ASN A 282 11.65 -21.28 -12.48
C ASN A 282 12.35 -21.94 -11.28
N ALA A 283 13.17 -21.18 -10.53
CA ALA A 283 13.82 -21.67 -9.33
C ALA A 283 12.82 -21.98 -8.20
N GLU A 284 11.82 -21.13 -8.01
CA GLU A 284 10.73 -21.35 -7.04
C GLU A 284 9.89 -22.58 -7.40
N LEU A 285 9.49 -22.73 -8.67
CA LEU A 285 8.69 -23.85 -9.14
C LEU A 285 9.40 -25.20 -9.01
N SER A 286 10.73 -25.23 -9.14
CA SER A 286 11.50 -26.47 -9.05
C SER A 286 11.78 -26.93 -7.62
N ASN A 287 11.46 -26.14 -6.60
CA ASN A 287 11.83 -26.33 -5.19
C ASN A 287 13.34 -26.66 -4.98
N SER A 288 14.16 -26.37 -5.98
CA SER A 288 15.56 -26.86 -6.05
C SER A 288 16.58 -25.82 -5.63
N LEU A 289 16.17 -24.54 -5.52
CA LEU A 289 17.09 -23.43 -5.27
C LEU A 289 16.53 -22.51 -4.19
N ASP A 290 17.08 -22.62 -3.00
CA ASP A 290 16.94 -21.62 -1.94
C ASP A 290 18.05 -20.59 -2.11
N GLU A 291 17.70 -19.33 -2.35
CA GLU A 291 18.67 -18.23 -2.36
C GLU A 291 19.35 -18.02 -1.00
N GLY A 292 18.84 -18.63 0.04
CA GLY A 292 19.37 -18.54 1.38
C GLY A 292 19.20 -17.16 2.02
N ASN A 293 19.81 -17.01 3.18
CA ASN A 293 19.80 -15.76 3.93
C ASN A 293 20.77 -14.71 3.35
N LEU A 294 20.71 -13.49 3.88
CA LEU A 294 21.56 -12.37 3.46
C LEU A 294 23.06 -12.69 3.48
N ARG A 295 23.54 -13.47 4.47
CA ARG A 295 24.96 -13.86 4.57
C ARG A 295 25.38 -14.75 3.38
N GLN A 296 24.54 -15.70 3.01
CA GLN A 296 24.78 -16.60 1.88
C GLN A 296 24.73 -15.85 0.55
N ARG A 297 23.80 -14.90 0.39
CA ARG A 297 23.74 -14.03 -0.80
C ARG A 297 24.97 -13.13 -0.94
N ARG A 298 25.48 -12.58 0.18
CA ARG A 298 26.76 -11.83 0.18
C ARG A 298 27.92 -12.70 -0.27
N TYR A 299 28.06 -13.89 0.28
CA TYR A 299 29.09 -14.83 -0.12
C TYR A 299 29.04 -15.17 -1.61
N ARG A 300 27.82 -15.40 -2.15
CA ARG A 300 27.65 -15.67 -3.59
C ARG A 300 28.02 -14.48 -4.47
N LEU A 301 27.74 -13.27 -4.03
CA LEU A 301 28.18 -12.06 -4.73
C LEU A 301 29.71 -11.95 -4.76
N GLU A 302 30.37 -12.18 -3.63
CA GLU A 302 31.84 -12.19 -3.54
C GLU A 302 32.46 -13.27 -4.44
N LYS A 303 31.91 -14.48 -4.37
CA LYS A 303 32.32 -15.58 -5.25
C LYS A 303 32.13 -15.26 -6.73
N LEU A 304 31.03 -14.62 -7.11
CA LEU A 304 30.80 -14.18 -8.49
C LEU A 304 31.85 -13.17 -8.94
N MET A 305 32.24 -12.22 -8.07
CA MET A 305 33.29 -11.24 -8.36
C MET A 305 34.66 -11.89 -8.58
N GLU A 306 34.93 -13.03 -7.94
CA GLU A 306 36.18 -13.81 -8.15
C GLU A 306 36.13 -14.63 -9.45
N MET A 307 34.94 -14.92 -9.99
CA MET A 307 34.75 -15.79 -11.18
C MET A 307 34.87 -15.04 -12.49
N VAL A 308 34.65 -13.74 -12.46
CA VAL A 308 34.61 -12.84 -13.64
C VAL A 308 35.64 -11.74 -13.56
#